data_e69d6baef20c2f8acbe18a7f127ccb20
#
_entry.id   e69d6baef20c2f8acbe18a7f127ccb20
#
_cell.length_a   1.000
_cell.length_b   1.000
_cell.length_c   1.000
_cell.angle_alpha   90.00
_cell.angle_beta   90.00
_cell.angle_gamma   90.00
#
_symmetry.space_group_name_H-M   'P 1'
#
loop_
_entity.id
_entity.type
_entity.pdbx_description
1 polymer ?
#
loop_
_entity_poly.entity_id
_entity_poly.type
_entity_poly.pdbx_seq_one_letter_code
_entity_poly.pdbx_strand_id
1 'polypeptide(L)'
;MAIGQELAAGDTDFAFRLLVTAIADLRILISSGDDESLGDFLVPPATTGSLRWDTLLAGAVGRELRRAGIERPGWTKPRALDRFWFVNDPPSILLARIMQRTAPDLACLGIWVDAKSFETA
;
A
#
# COMPACT_ATOMS: atom_id res chain seq x y z
N MET A 1 -10.06 9.88 -2.20
CA MET A 1 -9.16 9.12 -3.07
C MET A 1 -9.96 8.16 -3.95
N ALA A 2 -9.61 8.04 -5.21
CA ALA A 2 -10.32 7.21 -6.18
C ALA A 2 -10.39 5.71 -5.82
N ILE A 3 -9.47 5.22 -4.99
CA ILE A 3 -9.45 3.83 -4.50
C ILE A 3 -10.77 3.48 -3.82
N GLY A 4 -11.28 4.36 -2.94
CA GLY A 4 -12.55 4.11 -2.24
C GLY A 4 -13.74 4.02 -3.20
N GLN A 5 -13.74 4.83 -4.24
CA GLN A 5 -14.80 4.79 -5.27
C GLN A 5 -14.78 3.47 -6.03
N GLU A 6 -13.60 2.98 -6.40
CA GLU A 6 -13.46 1.71 -7.11
C GLU A 6 -13.84 0.52 -6.23
N LEU A 7 -13.51 0.58 -4.94
CA LEU A 7 -13.92 -0.47 -3.99
C LEU A 7 -15.44 -0.49 -3.83
N ALA A 8 -16.08 0.67 -3.76
CA ALA A 8 -17.54 0.76 -3.67
C ALA A 8 -18.21 0.21 -4.93
N ALA A 9 -17.56 0.33 -6.09
CA ALA A 9 -18.04 -0.23 -7.36
C ALA A 9 -17.70 -1.74 -7.51
N GLY A 10 -16.95 -2.33 -6.57
CA GLY A 10 -16.56 -3.73 -6.63
C GLY A 10 -15.34 -4.01 -7.51
N ASP A 11 -14.63 -2.99 -7.98
CA ASP A 11 -13.45 -3.14 -8.85
C ASP A 11 -12.17 -3.10 -8.04
N THR A 12 -11.83 -4.24 -7.41
CA THR A 12 -10.63 -4.36 -6.59
C THR A 12 -9.34 -4.37 -7.41
N ASP A 13 -9.37 -4.89 -8.63
CA ASP A 13 -8.19 -4.89 -9.51
C ASP A 13 -7.80 -3.48 -9.90
N PHE A 14 -8.78 -2.64 -10.26
CA PHE A 14 -8.51 -1.26 -10.60
C PHE A 14 -8.11 -0.44 -9.38
N ALA A 15 -8.72 -0.71 -8.22
CA ALA A 15 -8.31 -0.09 -6.96
C ALA A 15 -6.83 -0.38 -6.66
N PHE A 16 -6.37 -1.62 -6.89
CA PHE A 16 -4.97 -1.98 -6.70
C PHE A 16 -4.05 -1.24 -7.67
N ARG A 17 -4.44 -1.08 -8.93
CA ARG A 17 -3.67 -0.30 -9.92
C ARG A 17 -3.52 1.16 -9.49
N LEU A 18 -4.58 1.74 -8.93
CA LEU A 18 -4.52 3.11 -8.40
C LEU A 18 -3.53 3.21 -7.23
N LEU A 19 -3.51 2.21 -6.36
CA LEU A 19 -2.55 2.16 -5.26
C LEU A 19 -1.11 2.07 -5.80
N VAL A 20 -0.84 1.19 -6.75
CA VAL A 20 0.48 1.02 -7.35
C VAL A 20 0.93 2.32 -8.02
N THR A 21 0.03 3.00 -8.71
CA THR A 21 0.31 4.32 -9.32
C THR A 21 0.67 5.36 -8.25
N ALA A 22 -0.08 5.40 -7.16
CA ALA A 22 0.22 6.33 -6.06
C ALA A 22 1.60 6.05 -5.45
N ILE A 23 1.99 4.79 -5.30
CA ILE A 23 3.31 4.42 -4.80
C ILE A 23 4.41 4.81 -5.79
N ALA A 24 4.18 4.66 -7.09
CA ALA A 24 5.12 5.13 -8.11
C ALA A 24 5.31 6.65 -8.06
N ASP A 25 4.22 7.39 -7.91
CA ASP A 25 4.27 8.86 -7.75
C ASP A 25 5.04 9.25 -6.49
N LEU A 26 4.83 8.54 -5.39
CA LEU A 26 5.57 8.76 -4.14
C LEU A 26 7.07 8.57 -4.35
N ARG A 27 7.48 7.52 -5.05
CA ARG A 27 8.91 7.29 -5.36
C ARG A 27 9.51 8.44 -6.16
N ILE A 28 8.76 8.98 -7.11
CA ILE A 28 9.21 10.14 -7.90
C ILE A 28 9.39 11.36 -7.00
N LEU A 29 8.43 11.64 -6.11
CA LEU A 29 8.52 12.75 -5.18
C LEU A 29 9.73 12.63 -4.23
N ILE A 30 9.97 11.43 -3.72
CA ILE A 30 11.13 11.16 -2.87
C ILE A 30 12.43 11.43 -3.64
N SER A 31 12.52 10.95 -4.87
CA SER A 31 13.72 11.10 -5.70
C SER A 31 13.96 12.54 -6.12
N SER A 32 12.91 13.34 -6.29
CA SER A 32 13.02 14.74 -6.71
C SER A 32 13.57 15.67 -5.63
N GLY A 33 13.48 15.27 -4.36
CA GLY A 33 13.89 16.11 -3.24
C GLY A 33 12.96 17.30 -2.96
N ASP A 34 11.76 17.29 -3.55
CA ASP A 34 10.75 18.33 -3.33
C ASP A 34 9.98 18.06 -2.05
N ASP A 35 10.48 18.60 -0.94
CA ASP A 35 9.91 18.39 0.38
C ASP A 35 8.49 18.94 0.53
N GLU A 36 8.16 20.02 -0.16
CA GLU A 36 6.83 20.61 -0.13
C GLU A 36 5.79 19.68 -0.78
N SER A 37 6.09 19.20 -1.99
CA SER A 37 5.21 18.27 -2.69
C SER A 37 5.10 16.94 -1.95
N LEU A 38 6.18 16.46 -1.35
CA LEU A 38 6.16 15.27 -0.53
C LEU A 38 5.29 15.48 0.71
N GLY A 39 5.40 16.62 1.38
CA GLY A 39 4.56 16.95 2.53
C GLY A 39 3.08 16.97 2.18
N ASP A 40 2.73 17.52 1.03
CA ASP A 40 1.35 17.53 0.54
C ASP A 40 0.83 16.12 0.26
N PHE A 41 1.68 15.26 -0.29
CA PHE A 41 1.34 13.85 -0.52
C PHE A 41 1.08 13.10 0.79
N LEU A 42 1.84 13.42 1.83
CA LEU A 42 1.81 12.70 3.12
C LEU A 42 0.74 13.18 4.09
N VAL A 43 -0.15 14.08 3.67
CA VAL A 43 -1.35 14.41 4.45
C VAL A 43 -2.19 13.15 4.63
N PRO A 44 -2.69 12.86 5.87
CA PRO A 44 -3.49 11.66 6.09
C PRO A 44 -4.67 11.59 5.11
N PRO A 45 -4.79 10.49 4.34
CA PRO A 45 -5.88 10.36 3.39
C PRO A 45 -7.21 10.07 4.10
N ALA A 46 -8.32 10.39 3.43
CA ALA A 46 -9.62 9.92 3.87
C ALA A 46 -9.69 8.40 3.77
N THR A 47 -10.53 7.78 4.60
CA THR A 47 -10.73 6.33 4.54
C THR A 47 -11.26 5.90 3.17
N THR A 48 -10.82 4.72 2.72
CA THR A 48 -11.35 4.07 1.51
C THR A 48 -12.69 3.40 1.76
N GLY A 49 -13.14 3.33 3.03
CA GLY A 49 -14.31 2.54 3.44
C GLY A 49 -13.98 1.09 3.76
N SER A 50 -12.75 0.66 3.60
CA SER A 50 -12.27 -0.70 3.91
C SER A 50 -11.03 -0.64 4.80
N LEU A 51 -11.11 -1.26 5.97
CA LEU A 51 -9.97 -1.33 6.89
C LEU A 51 -8.77 -2.02 6.23
N ARG A 52 -9.00 -3.09 5.47
CA ARG A 52 -7.94 -3.82 4.76
C ARG A 52 -7.19 -2.92 3.79
N TRP A 53 -7.92 -2.15 2.99
CA TRP A 53 -7.32 -1.26 2.00
C TRP A 53 -6.67 -0.04 2.65
N ASP A 54 -7.26 0.50 3.72
CA ASP A 54 -6.64 1.58 4.48
C ASP A 54 -5.31 1.13 5.08
N THR A 55 -5.26 -0.08 5.62
CA THR A 55 -4.04 -0.67 6.19
C THR A 55 -3.00 -0.95 5.12
N LEU A 56 -3.42 -1.47 3.96
CA LEU A 56 -2.52 -1.70 2.83
C LEU A 56 -1.90 -0.39 2.32
N LEU A 57 -2.71 0.63 2.12
CA LEU A 57 -2.23 1.94 1.68
C LEU A 57 -1.22 2.52 2.69
N ALA A 58 -1.57 2.53 3.96
CA ALA A 58 -0.70 3.04 5.02
C ALA A 58 0.62 2.26 5.09
N GLY A 59 0.57 0.94 5.05
CA GLY A 59 1.75 0.09 5.09
C GLY A 59 2.64 0.24 3.86
N ALA A 60 2.05 0.36 2.68
CA ALA A 60 2.79 0.54 1.43
C ALA A 60 3.52 1.90 1.39
N VAL A 61 2.85 2.98 1.79
CA VAL A 61 3.46 4.30 1.90
C VAL A 61 4.57 4.28 2.95
N GLY A 62 4.31 3.70 4.11
CA GLY A 62 5.31 3.59 5.18
C GLY A 62 6.56 2.83 4.75
N ARG A 63 6.40 1.78 3.97
CA ARG A 63 7.53 1.01 3.42
C ARG A 63 8.42 1.88 2.53
N GLU A 64 7.84 2.66 1.63
CA GLU A 64 8.61 3.53 0.75
C GLU A 64 9.38 4.59 1.53
N LEU A 65 8.77 5.19 2.53
CA LEU A 65 9.43 6.18 3.39
C LEU A 65 10.57 5.55 4.19
N ARG A 66 10.33 4.36 4.77
CA ARG A 66 11.37 3.64 5.51
C ARG A 66 12.56 3.32 4.62
N ARG A 67 12.33 2.83 3.41
CA ARG A 67 13.41 2.51 2.46
C ARG A 67 14.22 3.74 2.07
N ALA A 68 13.59 4.90 2.03
CA ALA A 68 14.24 6.17 1.71
C ALA A 68 14.89 6.85 2.92
N GLY A 69 14.76 6.30 4.12
CA GLY A 69 15.27 6.91 5.34
C GLY A 69 14.49 8.13 5.79
N ILE A 70 13.25 8.28 5.38
CA ILE A 70 12.38 9.41 5.70
C ILE A 70 11.50 9.05 6.90
N GLU A 71 11.35 9.98 7.84
CA GLU A 71 10.49 9.79 8.99
C GLU A 71 9.04 9.54 8.56
N ARG A 72 8.42 8.52 9.15
CA ARG A 72 7.07 8.08 8.80
C ARG A 72 6.03 8.84 9.62
N PRO A 73 5.04 9.51 8.98
CA PRO A 73 3.87 10.01 9.69
C PRO A 73 3.15 8.89 10.45
N GLY A 74 2.48 9.23 11.54
CA GLY A 74 1.79 8.23 12.37
C GLY A 74 0.76 7.39 11.62
N TRP A 75 0.06 7.97 10.64
CA TRP A 75 -0.94 7.24 9.86
C TRP A 75 -0.33 6.12 8.99
N THR A 76 0.98 6.18 8.71
CA THR A 76 1.70 5.13 7.95
C THR A 76 2.16 3.98 8.84
N LYS A 77 1.81 3.99 10.11
CA LYS A 77 2.13 2.93 11.09
C LYS A 77 0.82 2.31 11.60
N PRO A 78 0.04 1.66 10.73
CA PRO A 78 -1.26 1.15 11.11
C PRO A 78 -1.12 -0.06 12.03
N ARG A 79 -2.23 -0.38 12.71
CA ARG A 79 -2.35 -1.60 13.47
C ARG A 79 -2.48 -2.79 12.52
N ALA A 80 -1.90 -3.93 12.90
CA ALA A 80 -2.04 -5.17 12.13
C ALA A 80 -3.51 -5.59 12.03
N LEU A 81 -3.85 -6.21 10.90
CA LEU A 81 -5.18 -6.81 10.72
C LEU A 81 -5.37 -7.99 11.67
N ASP A 82 -6.62 -8.21 12.12
CA ASP A 82 -6.95 -9.34 12.99
C ASP A 82 -6.86 -10.66 12.24
N ARG A 83 -7.06 -10.66 10.94
CA ARG A 83 -7.00 -11.84 10.08
C ARG A 83 -6.09 -11.60 8.89
N PHE A 84 -5.38 -12.63 8.45
CA PHE A 84 -4.59 -12.59 7.23
C PHE A 84 -5.46 -12.23 6.03
N TRP A 85 -4.87 -11.47 5.12
CA TRP A 85 -5.53 -11.05 3.90
C TRP A 85 -4.57 -11.16 2.72
N PHE A 86 -4.98 -11.94 1.71
CA PHE A 86 -4.29 -11.99 0.43
C PHE A 86 -4.96 -10.99 -0.52
N VAL A 87 -4.22 -9.99 -0.95
CA VAL A 87 -4.77 -8.95 -1.82
C VAL A 87 -5.23 -9.56 -3.14
N ASN A 88 -6.42 -9.18 -3.60
CA ASN A 88 -7.04 -9.64 -4.85
C ASN A 88 -7.33 -11.16 -4.90
N ASP A 89 -7.42 -11.81 -3.77
CA ASP A 89 -7.86 -13.22 -3.66
C ASP A 89 -7.20 -14.15 -4.69
N PRO A 90 -5.86 -14.31 -4.64
CA PRO A 90 -5.14 -15.10 -5.63
C PRO A 90 -5.48 -16.58 -5.56
N PRO A 91 -5.25 -17.35 -6.66
CA PRO A 91 -5.41 -18.79 -6.64
C PRO A 91 -4.59 -19.45 -5.53
N SER A 92 -5.13 -20.50 -4.90
CA SER A 92 -4.49 -21.16 -3.77
C SER A 92 -3.08 -21.68 -4.06
N ILE A 93 -2.82 -22.08 -5.30
CA ILE A 93 -1.50 -22.56 -5.73
C ILE A 93 -0.40 -21.50 -5.60
N LEU A 94 -0.76 -20.22 -5.57
CA LEU A 94 0.19 -19.12 -5.48
C LEU A 94 0.44 -18.61 -4.07
N LEU A 95 -0.34 -19.06 -3.07
CA LEU A 95 -0.30 -18.47 -1.72
C LEU A 95 1.08 -18.56 -1.06
N ALA A 96 1.72 -19.72 -1.10
CA ALA A 96 3.04 -19.91 -0.49
C ALA A 96 4.09 -18.99 -1.14
N ARG A 97 4.04 -18.86 -2.46
CA ARG A 97 4.96 -18.00 -3.21
C ARG A 97 4.75 -16.52 -2.86
N ILE A 98 3.48 -16.10 -2.77
CA ILE A 98 3.15 -14.73 -2.40
C ILE A 98 3.65 -14.44 -0.98
N MET A 99 3.43 -15.34 -0.03
CA MET A 99 3.92 -15.18 1.34
C MET A 99 5.45 -15.01 1.38
N GLN A 100 6.18 -15.78 0.60
CA GLN A 100 7.64 -15.69 0.53
C GLN A 100 8.13 -14.36 -0.08
N ARG A 101 7.35 -13.76 -0.96
CA ARG A 101 7.69 -12.54 -1.68
C ARG A 101 7.09 -11.27 -1.10
N THR A 102 6.31 -11.39 -0.04
CA THR A 102 5.73 -10.23 0.62
C THR A 102 6.80 -9.49 1.43
N ALA A 103 6.83 -8.16 1.31
CA ALA A 103 7.73 -7.34 2.09
C ALA A 103 7.40 -7.45 3.59
N PRO A 104 8.42 -7.48 4.48
CA PRO A 104 8.18 -7.57 5.93
C PRO A 104 7.26 -6.47 6.46
N ASP A 105 7.31 -5.28 5.88
CA ASP A 105 6.46 -4.15 6.27
C ASP A 105 4.97 -4.44 6.13
N LEU A 106 4.59 -5.30 5.17
CA LEU A 106 3.21 -5.70 4.96
C LEU A 106 2.88 -7.03 5.65
N ALA A 107 3.82 -7.97 5.64
CA ALA A 107 3.65 -9.25 6.30
C ALA A 107 3.35 -9.08 7.80
N CYS A 108 4.02 -8.16 8.48
CA CYS A 108 3.76 -7.88 9.90
C CYS A 108 2.37 -7.28 10.16
N LEU A 109 1.72 -6.76 9.12
CA LEU A 109 0.34 -6.27 9.19
C LEU A 109 -0.70 -7.33 8.84
N GLY A 110 -0.27 -8.54 8.49
CA GLY A 110 -1.14 -9.62 8.06
C GLY A 110 -1.58 -9.50 6.60
N ILE A 111 -0.87 -8.72 5.80
CA ILE A 111 -1.18 -8.48 4.39
C ILE A 111 -0.18 -9.23 3.51
N TRP A 112 -0.72 -10.07 2.63
CA TRP A 112 0.08 -10.88 1.72
C TRP A 112 -0.10 -10.41 0.29
N VAL A 113 0.96 -9.89 -0.28
CA VAL A 113 1.02 -9.43 -1.68
C VAL A 113 2.48 -9.42 -2.12
N ASP A 114 2.75 -9.95 -3.31
CA ASP A 114 4.11 -9.98 -3.85
C ASP A 114 4.66 -8.55 -3.95
N ALA A 115 5.81 -8.29 -3.33
CA ALA A 115 6.46 -6.98 -3.36
C ALA A 115 6.71 -6.49 -4.79
N LYS A 116 6.91 -7.40 -5.73
CA LYS A 116 7.10 -7.09 -7.15
C LYS A 116 5.88 -6.42 -7.78
N SER A 117 4.69 -6.66 -7.22
CA SER A 117 3.47 -6.03 -7.73
C SER A 117 3.48 -4.50 -7.61
N PHE A 118 4.26 -3.95 -6.71
CA PHE A 118 4.41 -2.51 -6.54
C PHE A 118 5.45 -1.89 -7.50
N GLU A 119 6.17 -2.69 -8.25
CA GLU A 119 7.21 -2.25 -9.17
C GLU A 119 6.71 -2.14 -10.61
N THR A 120 5.55 -2.69 -10.90
CA THR A 120 4.95 -2.75 -12.24
C THR A 120 3.86 -1.70 -12.42
N ALA A 121 4.20 -0.48 -12.14
CA ALA A 121 3.27 0.63 -12.33
C ALA A 121 3.05 0.93 -13.81
#